data_b69d7e061759ff5738f91e15e5b334bf
#
_entry.id   b69d7e061759ff5738f91e15e5b334bf
#
_cell.length_a   1.000
_cell.length_b   1.000
_cell.length_c   1.000
_cell.angle_alpha   90.00
_cell.angle_beta   90.00
_cell.angle_gamma   90.00
#
_symmetry.space_group_name_H-M   'P 1'
#
loop_
_entity.id
_entity.type
_entity.pdbx_description
1 polymer ?
#
loop_
_entity_poly.entity_id
_entity_poly.type
_entity_poly.pdbx_seq_one_letter_code
_entity_poly.pdbx_strand_id
1 'polypeptide(L)'
;MAGPRALVLITIDCWRADHAGFLGYGRPTTPFLDSLARQSFVFQNVVAAGTPTYYSLPAILASRYALAPGRDLLGLAPGESTLASVLQESGFATAAFSAANPYLSARFGYDRGFDAFRDFLDSGALEFASEQGAAPEAISPSRANQFLSKACHSVAPLGAVYEELYFRYCQKLSDGKNESLDALRKFPSADVIVDHAIPWLTENSGRPFFLWLHLMDPHAPYYPKPEALELMGDGQMNASHARYLNSYWGRGDLSPHRLAKKRNEVIALYDAGVRWADEQIRRLSEKLVDLNLWDKCALAVTADHGEEFLDHGGRFHPPLRLAEELVRVPLLLRVPEFDRGANFTPPLSLIDLAPTLLDILQTPSPADFRGRSCWSQLSENRSWDRTVVTECVRGCTNPYRRENRVGPRILAVRKGNHKLVVDFSAGEDQLFDLQSDPREMHSLPLDTAKPVRRLLLESARQHIAESHKSRDFDRRLSAQLRELRLDWAHPTAKALN
;
A
#
# COMPACT_ATOMS: atom_id res chain seq x y z
N MET A 1 15.18 2.94 -30.75
CA MET A 1 15.23 1.52 -30.34
C MET A 1 13.82 1.08 -29.98
N ALA A 2 13.44 -0.15 -30.24
CA ALA A 2 12.11 -0.64 -29.85
C ALA A 2 12.09 -0.79 -28.33
N GLY A 3 11.12 -0.18 -27.64
CA GLY A 3 10.97 -0.30 -26.19
C GLY A 3 10.78 -1.73 -25.69
N PRO A 4 10.74 -1.95 -24.36
CA PRO A 4 10.48 -3.26 -23.78
C PRO A 4 9.16 -3.83 -24.32
N ARG A 5 9.14 -5.17 -24.50
CA ARG A 5 7.91 -5.88 -24.92
C ARG A 5 7.13 -6.48 -23.76
N ALA A 6 7.62 -6.32 -22.55
CA ALA A 6 7.00 -6.89 -21.36
C ALA A 6 7.17 -5.97 -20.16
N LEU A 7 6.22 -6.06 -19.23
CA LEU A 7 6.22 -5.34 -17.97
C LEU A 7 5.85 -6.30 -16.82
N VAL A 8 6.66 -6.29 -15.78
CA VAL A 8 6.30 -6.83 -14.47
C VAL A 8 6.20 -5.68 -13.48
N LEU A 9 5.05 -5.53 -12.86
CA LEU A 9 4.80 -4.61 -11.73
C LEU A 9 4.61 -5.43 -10.47
N ILE A 10 5.40 -5.13 -9.44
CA ILE A 10 5.25 -5.76 -8.12
C ILE A 10 4.95 -4.68 -7.11
N THR A 11 3.84 -4.82 -6.41
CA THR A 11 3.47 -3.97 -5.27
C THR A 11 3.53 -4.80 -3.99
N ILE A 12 4.22 -4.31 -2.97
CA ILE A 12 4.36 -4.95 -1.66
C ILE A 12 3.58 -4.10 -0.66
N ASP A 13 2.55 -4.68 -0.05
CA ASP A 13 1.69 -4.00 0.91
C ASP A 13 2.48 -3.58 2.15
N CYS A 14 2.25 -2.38 2.64
CA CYS A 14 2.86 -1.83 3.86
C CYS A 14 4.40 -1.69 3.84
N TRP A 15 5.09 -1.76 2.69
CA TRP A 15 6.55 -1.72 2.67
C TRP A 15 7.09 -0.28 2.75
N ARG A 16 7.72 0.03 3.87
CA ARG A 16 8.34 1.34 4.17
C ARG A 16 9.61 1.56 3.36
N ALA A 17 9.82 2.79 2.88
CA ALA A 17 11.05 3.17 2.18
C ALA A 17 12.30 3.04 3.05
N ASP A 18 12.21 3.39 4.35
CA ASP A 18 13.31 3.30 5.30
C ASP A 18 13.60 1.88 5.81
N HIS A 19 12.91 0.86 5.28
CA HIS A 19 13.18 -0.57 5.46
C HIS A 19 13.69 -1.25 4.17
N ALA A 20 14.07 -0.48 3.14
CA ALA A 20 14.73 -0.96 1.93
C ALA A 20 16.25 -0.72 1.99
N GLY A 21 17.06 -1.75 1.76
CA GLY A 21 18.53 -1.66 1.82
C GLY A 21 19.09 -0.68 0.79
N PHE A 22 18.57 -0.68 -0.44
CA PHE A 22 18.97 0.27 -1.49
C PHE A 22 18.62 1.74 -1.20
N LEU A 23 17.81 1.99 -0.16
CA LEU A 23 17.52 3.32 0.38
C LEU A 23 18.23 3.61 1.71
N GLY A 24 19.14 2.71 2.14
CA GLY A 24 20.01 2.91 3.29
C GLY A 24 19.62 2.18 4.58
N TYR A 25 18.67 1.24 4.53
CA TYR A 25 18.34 0.43 5.69
C TYR A 25 19.47 -0.52 6.08
N GLY A 26 19.80 -0.59 7.38
CA GLY A 26 20.98 -1.33 7.85
C GLY A 26 20.79 -2.84 8.00
N ARG A 27 19.55 -3.36 7.99
CA ARG A 27 19.27 -4.81 8.03
C ARG A 27 19.12 -5.36 6.60
N PRO A 28 19.51 -6.63 6.35
CA PRO A 28 19.51 -7.21 4.99
C PRO A 28 18.10 -7.64 4.53
N THR A 29 17.17 -6.69 4.46
CA THR A 29 15.79 -6.93 4.05
C THR A 29 15.64 -7.14 2.55
N THR A 30 16.50 -6.52 1.73
CA THR A 30 16.34 -6.48 0.27
C THR A 30 17.63 -6.74 -0.52
N PRO A 31 18.45 -7.78 -0.18
CA PRO A 31 19.75 -7.96 -0.80
C PRO A 31 19.69 -8.19 -2.31
N PHE A 32 18.62 -8.81 -2.85
CA PHE A 32 18.44 -8.94 -4.28
C PHE A 32 18.15 -7.57 -4.93
N LEU A 33 17.16 -6.84 -4.39
CA LEU A 33 16.83 -5.50 -4.90
C LEU A 33 17.99 -4.51 -4.72
N ASP A 34 18.80 -4.63 -3.65
CA ASP A 34 20.02 -3.83 -3.45
C ASP A 34 21.04 -4.08 -4.57
N SER A 35 21.16 -5.34 -4.99
CA SER A 35 22.00 -5.70 -6.16
C SER A 35 21.41 -5.14 -7.45
N LEU A 36 20.11 -5.28 -7.64
CA LEU A 36 19.40 -4.83 -8.84
C LEU A 36 19.39 -3.30 -8.97
N ALA A 37 19.41 -2.57 -7.86
CA ALA A 37 19.45 -1.11 -7.82
C ALA A 37 20.64 -0.51 -8.57
N ARG A 38 21.75 -1.27 -8.69
CA ARG A 38 22.95 -0.83 -9.42
C ARG A 38 22.74 -0.69 -10.93
N GLN A 39 21.67 -1.26 -11.46
CA GLN A 39 21.28 -1.22 -12.89
C GLN A 39 19.82 -0.77 -13.04
N SER A 40 19.33 0.03 -12.10
CA SER A 40 17.93 0.48 -12.07
C SER A 40 17.86 1.96 -11.75
N PHE A 41 16.74 2.56 -12.08
CA PHE A 41 16.35 3.87 -11.56
C PHE A 41 15.84 3.70 -10.13
N VAL A 42 16.49 4.36 -9.19
CA VAL A 42 16.15 4.36 -7.77
C VAL A 42 15.60 5.72 -7.37
N PHE A 43 14.44 5.75 -6.76
CA PHE A 43 13.77 6.98 -6.35
C PHE A 43 13.84 7.13 -4.83
N GLN A 44 14.45 8.22 -4.37
CA GLN A 44 14.65 8.47 -2.94
C GLN A 44 13.39 8.94 -2.22
N ASN A 45 12.46 9.58 -2.95
CA ASN A 45 11.30 10.26 -2.38
C ASN A 45 10.03 9.96 -3.18
N VAL A 46 9.59 8.69 -3.17
CA VAL A 46 8.29 8.32 -3.75
C VAL A 46 7.22 8.45 -2.69
N VAL A 47 6.11 9.04 -3.08
CA VAL A 47 5.00 9.34 -2.19
C VAL A 47 3.74 8.62 -2.65
N ALA A 48 3.16 7.80 -1.78
CA ALA A 48 1.85 7.20 -1.99
C ALA A 48 0.77 8.28 -2.11
N ALA A 49 -0.14 8.12 -3.04
CA ALA A 49 -1.23 9.09 -3.25
C ALA A 49 -2.31 9.03 -2.16
N GLY A 50 -2.27 8.01 -1.33
CA GLY A 50 -3.16 7.80 -0.18
C GLY A 50 -2.68 6.66 0.70
N THR A 51 -3.29 6.50 1.86
CA THR A 51 -3.15 5.37 2.78
C THR A 51 -4.49 5.16 3.49
N PRO A 52 -4.93 3.91 3.75
CA PRO A 52 -4.33 2.63 3.39
C PRO A 52 -4.59 2.21 1.93
N THR A 53 -4.41 0.92 1.61
CA THR A 53 -4.46 0.29 0.27
C THR A 53 -5.57 0.81 -0.64
N TYR A 54 -6.80 0.90 -0.14
CA TYR A 54 -7.96 1.35 -0.93
C TYR A 54 -7.91 2.85 -1.33
N TYR A 55 -7.03 3.65 -0.73
CA TYR A 55 -6.73 5.02 -1.19
C TYR A 55 -5.50 5.08 -2.09
N SER A 56 -4.59 4.12 -2.01
CA SER A 56 -3.34 4.14 -2.77
C SER A 56 -3.43 3.44 -4.13
N LEU A 57 -3.99 2.23 -4.18
CA LEU A 57 -3.96 1.39 -5.40
C LEU A 57 -4.62 2.03 -6.64
N PRO A 58 -5.71 2.84 -6.52
CA PRO A 58 -6.24 3.54 -7.69
C PRO A 58 -5.24 4.49 -8.36
N ALA A 59 -4.29 5.04 -7.58
CA ALA A 59 -3.24 5.89 -8.13
C ALA A 59 -2.22 5.08 -8.96
N ILE A 60 -1.86 3.89 -8.49
CA ILE A 60 -0.89 3.01 -9.15
C ILE A 60 -1.46 2.46 -10.46
N LEU A 61 -2.72 1.99 -10.45
CA LEU A 61 -3.29 1.29 -11.60
C LEU A 61 -4.11 2.18 -12.55
N ALA A 62 -4.76 3.21 -12.04
CA ALA A 62 -5.62 4.11 -12.83
C ALA A 62 -5.12 5.56 -12.84
N SER A 63 -3.92 5.82 -12.32
CA SER A 63 -3.30 7.16 -12.32
C SER A 63 -4.24 8.27 -11.83
N ARG A 64 -5.00 8.00 -10.76
CA ARG A 64 -5.91 8.96 -10.14
C ARG A 64 -5.93 8.92 -8.62
N TYR A 65 -6.34 10.00 -8.01
CA TYR A 65 -6.60 10.03 -6.57
C TYR A 65 -7.90 9.29 -6.24
N ALA A 66 -7.90 8.55 -5.15
CA ALA A 66 -9.04 7.70 -4.76
C ALA A 66 -10.31 8.50 -4.49
N LEU A 67 -10.20 9.74 -3.98
CA LEU A 67 -11.34 10.60 -3.66
C LEU A 67 -11.79 11.51 -4.81
N ALA A 68 -11.12 11.48 -5.96
CA ALA A 68 -11.48 12.30 -7.12
C ALA A 68 -12.89 11.99 -7.66
N PRO A 69 -13.32 10.71 -7.84
CA PRO A 69 -14.68 10.39 -8.27
C PRO A 69 -15.73 10.51 -7.14
N GLY A 70 -15.32 10.75 -5.92
CA GLY A 70 -16.21 10.88 -4.77
C GLY A 70 -15.98 9.82 -3.70
N ARG A 71 -16.72 9.90 -2.60
CA ARG A 71 -16.55 9.00 -1.45
C ARG A 71 -17.38 7.73 -1.54
N ASP A 72 -18.27 7.65 -2.49
CA ASP A 72 -19.16 6.49 -2.67
C ASP A 72 -18.47 5.38 -3.48
N LEU A 73 -17.41 5.72 -4.25
CA LEU A 73 -16.63 4.74 -4.99
C LEU A 73 -15.50 4.16 -4.14
N LEU A 74 -15.44 2.83 -4.11
CA LEU A 74 -14.29 2.05 -3.67
C LEU A 74 -13.72 1.29 -4.87
N GLY A 75 -12.39 1.21 -4.98
CA GLY A 75 -11.75 0.53 -6.10
C GLY A 75 -11.84 1.31 -7.41
N LEU A 76 -12.00 0.61 -8.52
CA LEU A 76 -11.97 1.12 -9.87
C LEU A 76 -13.39 1.23 -10.45
N ALA A 77 -13.73 2.35 -11.09
CA ALA A 77 -15.04 2.56 -11.68
C ALA A 77 -15.24 1.71 -12.95
N PRO A 78 -16.48 1.29 -13.27
CA PRO A 78 -16.78 0.72 -14.58
C PRO A 78 -16.43 1.71 -15.72
N GLY A 79 -15.66 1.22 -16.71
CA GLY A 79 -15.23 2.03 -17.85
C GLY A 79 -14.08 3.00 -17.56
N GLU A 80 -13.52 2.99 -16.37
CA GLU A 80 -12.30 3.73 -16.03
C GLU A 80 -11.08 3.09 -16.69
N SER A 81 -10.21 3.89 -17.29
CA SER A 81 -8.96 3.42 -17.87
C SER A 81 -8.00 2.97 -16.76
N THR A 82 -7.38 1.82 -16.95
CA THR A 82 -6.32 1.30 -16.06
C THR A 82 -5.07 0.95 -16.86
N LEU A 83 -3.93 0.85 -16.20
CA LEU A 83 -2.70 0.35 -16.82
C LEU A 83 -2.96 -1.00 -17.52
N ALA A 84 -3.73 -1.88 -16.87
CA ALA A 84 -4.07 -3.19 -17.41
C ALA A 84 -4.96 -3.09 -18.65
N SER A 85 -6.06 -2.31 -18.60
CA SER A 85 -6.98 -2.19 -19.73
C SER A 85 -6.31 -1.57 -20.96
N VAL A 86 -5.46 -0.55 -20.75
CA VAL A 86 -4.72 0.09 -21.85
C VAL A 86 -3.73 -0.87 -22.51
N LEU A 87 -3.02 -1.68 -21.71
CA LEU A 87 -2.07 -2.65 -22.24
C LEU A 87 -2.79 -3.82 -22.92
N GLN A 88 -3.92 -4.30 -22.37
CA GLN A 88 -4.74 -5.33 -22.98
C GLN A 88 -5.27 -4.86 -24.35
N GLU A 89 -5.81 -3.65 -24.44
CA GLU A 89 -6.27 -3.03 -25.69
C GLU A 89 -5.13 -2.84 -26.70
N SER A 90 -3.89 -2.68 -26.21
CA SER A 90 -2.67 -2.60 -27.02
C SER A 90 -2.10 -3.97 -27.42
N GLY A 91 -2.80 -5.07 -27.11
CA GLY A 91 -2.43 -6.44 -27.52
C GLY A 91 -1.47 -7.17 -26.57
N PHE A 92 -1.26 -6.66 -25.36
CA PHE A 92 -0.50 -7.36 -24.34
C PHE A 92 -1.36 -8.49 -23.72
N ALA A 93 -0.75 -9.63 -23.43
CA ALA A 93 -1.31 -10.59 -22.48
C ALA A 93 -1.24 -10.00 -21.07
N THR A 94 -2.30 -10.08 -20.31
CA THR A 94 -2.38 -9.39 -19.01
C THR A 94 -2.75 -10.37 -17.89
N ALA A 95 -1.99 -10.38 -16.79
CA ALA A 95 -2.35 -11.15 -15.61
C ALA A 95 -2.11 -10.39 -14.31
N ALA A 96 -2.92 -10.71 -13.30
CA ALA A 96 -2.75 -10.25 -11.93
C ALA A 96 -2.91 -11.40 -10.93
N PHE A 97 -2.02 -11.41 -9.93
CA PHE A 97 -2.07 -12.30 -8.79
C PHE A 97 -1.94 -11.46 -7.50
N SER A 98 -3.02 -11.36 -6.73
CA SER A 98 -3.09 -10.54 -5.52
C SER A 98 -3.25 -11.40 -4.27
N ALA A 99 -2.39 -11.23 -3.28
CA ALA A 99 -2.33 -12.06 -2.08
C ALA A 99 -3.49 -11.80 -1.11
N ALA A 100 -4.72 -12.16 -1.50
CA ALA A 100 -5.94 -12.14 -0.68
C ALA A 100 -6.25 -10.80 0.01
N ASN A 101 -5.86 -9.66 -0.60
CA ASN A 101 -6.28 -8.36 -0.10
C ASN A 101 -7.75 -8.12 -0.47
N PRO A 102 -8.68 -7.98 0.52
CA PRO A 102 -10.11 -7.92 0.23
C PRO A 102 -10.54 -6.66 -0.53
N TYR A 103 -9.71 -5.63 -0.54
CA TYR A 103 -9.96 -4.39 -1.29
C TYR A 103 -9.51 -4.47 -2.75
N LEU A 104 -8.71 -5.49 -3.12
CA LEU A 104 -8.15 -5.69 -4.45
C LEU A 104 -8.79 -6.86 -5.19
N SER A 105 -10.09 -6.97 -5.12
CA SER A 105 -10.86 -8.06 -5.72
C SER A 105 -11.64 -7.62 -6.96
N ALA A 106 -12.15 -8.59 -7.71
CA ALA A 106 -13.06 -8.37 -8.83
C ALA A 106 -14.31 -7.55 -8.44
N ARG A 107 -14.77 -7.69 -7.17
CA ARG A 107 -15.88 -6.89 -6.63
C ARG A 107 -15.62 -5.38 -6.74
N PHE A 108 -14.37 -4.96 -6.63
CA PHE A 108 -13.95 -3.56 -6.68
C PHE A 108 -13.31 -3.18 -8.04
N GLY A 109 -13.49 -4.05 -9.06
CA GLY A 109 -13.09 -3.78 -10.43
C GLY A 109 -11.60 -3.95 -10.71
N TYR A 110 -10.84 -4.59 -9.82
CA TYR A 110 -9.42 -4.81 -10.01
C TYR A 110 -9.09 -5.93 -11.01
N ASP A 111 -10.09 -6.73 -11.40
CA ASP A 111 -9.99 -7.73 -12.46
C ASP A 111 -10.00 -7.15 -13.88
N ARG A 112 -10.41 -5.88 -14.04
CA ARG A 112 -10.61 -5.26 -15.36
C ARG A 112 -9.31 -5.02 -16.09
N GLY A 113 -9.30 -5.44 -17.35
CA GLY A 113 -8.12 -5.35 -18.22
C GLY A 113 -7.12 -6.47 -18.00
N PHE A 114 -7.45 -7.49 -17.19
CA PHE A 114 -6.65 -8.70 -17.04
C PHE A 114 -7.32 -9.89 -17.73
N ASP A 115 -6.56 -10.62 -18.58
CA ASP A 115 -6.97 -11.88 -19.19
C ASP A 115 -7.01 -13.00 -18.12
N ALA A 116 -6.10 -12.93 -17.14
CA ALA A 116 -6.05 -13.81 -15.99
C ALA A 116 -5.98 -13.00 -14.70
N PHE A 117 -6.96 -13.19 -13.82
CA PHE A 117 -7.01 -12.51 -12.52
C PHE A 117 -7.27 -13.52 -11.41
N ARG A 118 -6.43 -13.47 -10.37
CA ARG A 118 -6.59 -14.31 -9.18
C ARG A 118 -6.30 -13.50 -7.92
N ASP A 119 -7.31 -13.31 -7.09
CA ASP A 119 -7.21 -12.57 -5.82
C ASP A 119 -7.02 -13.46 -4.59
N PHE A 120 -7.03 -14.78 -4.76
CA PHE A 120 -6.90 -15.78 -3.67
C PHE A 120 -7.88 -15.57 -2.50
N LEU A 121 -8.97 -14.86 -2.74
CA LEU A 121 -10.06 -14.74 -1.78
C LEU A 121 -11.00 -15.95 -1.94
N ASP A 122 -10.96 -16.86 -0.99
CA ASP A 122 -11.96 -17.91 -0.91
C ASP A 122 -13.33 -17.30 -0.63
N SER A 123 -14.40 -17.90 -1.14
CA SER A 123 -15.77 -17.36 -1.03
C SER A 123 -16.25 -17.05 0.41
N GLY A 124 -15.62 -17.64 1.42
CA GLY A 124 -15.86 -17.31 2.84
C GLY A 124 -15.07 -16.09 3.37
N ALA A 125 -13.96 -15.71 2.72
CA ALA A 125 -13.12 -14.60 3.19
C ALA A 125 -13.78 -13.23 2.97
N LEU A 126 -14.67 -13.09 1.98
CA LEU A 126 -15.42 -11.87 1.69
C LEU A 126 -16.50 -11.57 2.74
N GLU A 127 -17.13 -12.60 3.34
CA GLU A 127 -18.06 -12.42 4.46
C GLU A 127 -17.32 -11.95 5.72
N PHE A 128 -16.13 -12.49 5.97
CA PHE A 128 -15.27 -12.06 7.08
C PHE A 128 -14.84 -10.59 6.98
N ALA A 129 -14.50 -10.09 5.80
CA ALA A 129 -14.08 -8.69 5.63
C ALA A 129 -15.22 -7.70 5.85
N SER A 130 -16.47 -8.09 5.56
CA SER A 130 -17.65 -7.25 5.81
C SER A 130 -17.99 -7.14 7.30
N GLU A 131 -17.60 -8.11 8.13
CA GLU A 131 -17.89 -8.17 9.56
C GLU A 131 -16.72 -7.71 10.46
N GLN A 132 -15.49 -7.67 9.93
CA GLN A 132 -14.29 -7.35 10.73
C GLN A 132 -13.94 -5.86 10.75
N GLY A 133 -14.59 -5.11 11.67
CA GLY A 133 -13.88 -4.27 12.61
C GLY A 133 -13.61 -5.03 13.93
N ALA A 134 -13.61 -6.36 13.92
CA ALA A 134 -13.41 -7.17 15.11
C ALA A 134 -11.94 -7.63 15.20
N ALA A 135 -11.36 -7.35 16.36
CA ALA A 135 -10.13 -7.97 16.83
C ALA A 135 -10.15 -9.50 16.66
N PRO A 136 -8.97 -10.18 16.59
CA PRO A 136 -8.88 -11.62 16.43
C PRO A 136 -9.81 -12.32 17.42
N GLU A 137 -10.49 -13.40 16.98
CA GLU A 137 -11.45 -14.18 17.75
C GLU A 137 -11.02 -14.31 19.22
N ALA A 138 -11.54 -13.39 20.02
CA ALA A 138 -11.50 -13.57 21.47
C ALA A 138 -12.32 -14.83 21.74
N ILE A 139 -11.68 -15.84 22.34
CA ILE A 139 -12.38 -16.96 22.96
C ILE A 139 -13.57 -16.34 23.69
N SER A 140 -14.79 -16.65 23.23
CA SER A 140 -16.00 -16.00 23.78
C SER A 140 -15.95 -16.13 25.30
N PRO A 141 -15.79 -15.04 26.05
CA PRO A 141 -15.55 -15.12 27.46
C PRO A 141 -16.78 -15.73 28.13
N SER A 142 -16.58 -16.71 29.00
CA SER A 142 -17.67 -17.27 29.80
C SER A 142 -18.43 -16.13 30.51
N ARG A 143 -19.74 -16.31 30.77
CA ARG A 143 -20.54 -15.29 31.48
C ARG A 143 -19.89 -14.84 32.79
N ALA A 144 -19.19 -15.75 33.50
CA ALA A 144 -18.41 -15.44 34.69
C ALA A 144 -17.25 -14.47 34.39
N ASN A 145 -16.54 -14.65 33.26
CA ASN A 145 -15.44 -13.79 32.85
C ASN A 145 -15.93 -12.39 32.42
N GLN A 146 -17.09 -12.30 31.80
CA GLN A 146 -17.71 -11.01 31.46
C GLN A 146 -18.11 -10.22 32.72
N PHE A 147 -18.60 -10.91 33.76
CA PHE A 147 -18.90 -10.29 35.05
C PHE A 147 -17.63 -9.82 35.77
N LEU A 148 -16.60 -10.67 35.82
CA LEU A 148 -15.29 -10.30 36.38
C LEU A 148 -14.65 -9.11 35.67
N SER A 149 -14.69 -9.09 34.34
CA SER A 149 -14.20 -7.98 33.54
C SER A 149 -14.90 -6.67 33.93
N LYS A 150 -16.24 -6.66 33.96
CA LYS A 150 -17.03 -5.48 34.36
C LYS A 150 -16.71 -5.01 35.78
N ALA A 151 -16.58 -5.95 36.72
CA ALA A 151 -16.25 -5.63 38.12
C ALA A 151 -14.83 -5.06 38.27
N CYS A 152 -13.85 -5.61 37.55
CA CYS A 152 -12.48 -5.10 37.58
C CYS A 152 -12.35 -3.72 36.90
N HIS A 153 -13.06 -3.48 35.80
CA HIS A 153 -13.03 -2.18 35.11
C HIS A 153 -13.76 -1.05 35.87
N SER A 154 -14.56 -1.38 36.87
CA SER A 154 -15.15 -0.34 37.75
C SER A 154 -14.10 0.39 38.60
N VAL A 155 -12.87 -0.19 38.74
CA VAL A 155 -11.74 0.42 39.48
C VAL A 155 -10.51 0.40 38.57
N ALA A 156 -10.08 1.55 38.10
CA ALA A 156 -9.05 1.70 37.06
C ALA A 156 -7.78 0.83 37.25
N PRO A 157 -7.14 0.74 38.45
CA PRO A 157 -5.98 -0.12 38.61
C PRO A 157 -6.28 -1.62 38.51
N LEU A 158 -7.48 -2.07 38.93
CA LEU A 158 -7.90 -3.47 38.86
C LEU A 158 -8.20 -3.91 37.44
N GLY A 159 -8.76 -3.02 36.60
CA GLY A 159 -8.99 -3.28 35.18
C GLY A 159 -7.69 -3.61 34.44
N ALA A 160 -6.65 -2.85 34.65
CA ALA A 160 -5.35 -3.09 34.01
C ALA A 160 -4.70 -4.42 34.48
N VAL A 161 -4.83 -4.77 35.74
CA VAL A 161 -4.35 -6.07 36.28
C VAL A 161 -5.15 -7.22 35.69
N TYR A 162 -6.46 -7.09 35.60
CA TYR A 162 -7.33 -8.09 34.98
C TYR A 162 -6.97 -8.33 33.52
N GLU A 163 -6.82 -7.27 32.71
CA GLU A 163 -6.44 -7.39 31.28
C GLU A 163 -5.11 -8.10 31.11
N GLU A 164 -4.13 -7.79 31.95
CA GLU A 164 -2.82 -8.47 31.89
C GLU A 164 -2.90 -9.95 32.27
N LEU A 165 -3.63 -10.29 33.32
CA LEU A 165 -3.82 -11.68 33.76
C LEU A 165 -4.63 -12.47 32.72
N TYR A 166 -5.68 -11.88 32.17
CA TYR A 166 -6.49 -12.50 31.13
C TYR A 166 -5.70 -12.73 29.86
N PHE A 167 -4.90 -11.74 29.43
CA PHE A 167 -4.01 -11.89 28.29
C PHE A 167 -3.02 -13.06 28.49
N ARG A 168 -2.35 -13.15 29.64
CA ARG A 168 -1.43 -14.26 29.97
C ARG A 168 -2.14 -15.60 29.98
N TYR A 169 -3.36 -15.65 30.50
CA TYR A 169 -4.18 -16.86 30.50
C TYR A 169 -4.51 -17.31 29.07
N CYS A 170 -4.94 -16.40 28.20
CA CYS A 170 -5.21 -16.70 26.79
C CYS A 170 -3.95 -17.19 26.06
N GLN A 171 -2.80 -16.56 26.29
CA GLN A 171 -1.53 -17.00 25.70
C GLN A 171 -1.20 -18.44 26.16
N LYS A 172 -1.30 -18.74 27.47
CA LYS A 172 -1.04 -20.08 28.00
C LYS A 172 -1.97 -21.16 27.41
N LEU A 173 -3.22 -20.83 27.20
CA LEU A 173 -4.17 -21.75 26.54
C LEU A 173 -3.83 -22.01 25.06
N SER A 174 -3.22 -21.03 24.42
CA SER A 174 -2.80 -21.15 23.02
C SER A 174 -1.45 -21.86 22.85
N ASP A 175 -0.56 -21.83 23.84
CA ASP A 175 0.77 -22.45 23.79
C ASP A 175 0.74 -23.99 23.67
N GLY A 176 -0.39 -24.63 23.99
CA GLY A 176 -0.56 -26.07 23.81
C GLY A 176 -0.87 -26.54 22.39
N LYS A 177 -1.05 -25.62 21.44
CA LYS A 177 -1.27 -25.92 20.03
C LYS A 177 0.05 -25.89 19.29
N ASN A 178 0.46 -27.02 18.70
CA ASN A 178 1.62 -27.10 17.78
C ASN A 178 1.25 -26.42 16.44
N GLU A 179 1.12 -25.10 16.44
CA GLU A 179 0.88 -24.32 15.24
C GLU A 179 2.20 -23.93 14.59
N SER A 180 2.29 -24.05 13.27
CA SER A 180 3.39 -23.49 12.50
C SER A 180 3.15 -22.01 12.20
N LEU A 181 4.18 -21.26 11.85
CA LEU A 181 4.04 -19.88 11.37
C LEU A 181 3.12 -19.82 10.15
N ASP A 182 3.21 -20.78 9.24
CA ASP A 182 2.37 -20.85 8.05
C ASP A 182 0.88 -21.02 8.39
N ALA A 183 0.56 -21.81 9.43
CA ALA A 183 -0.82 -21.99 9.88
C ALA A 183 -1.44 -20.73 10.53
N LEU A 184 -0.61 -19.82 11.02
CA LEU A 184 -1.05 -18.54 11.58
C LEU A 184 -1.23 -17.44 10.53
N ARG A 185 -0.71 -17.65 9.33
CA ARG A 185 -0.71 -16.68 8.25
C ARG A 185 -2.14 -16.39 7.78
N LYS A 186 -2.45 -15.13 7.54
CA LYS A 186 -3.77 -14.69 7.07
C LYS A 186 -3.85 -14.52 5.54
N PHE A 187 -2.70 -14.38 4.90
CA PHE A 187 -2.59 -14.14 3.47
C PHE A 187 -1.66 -15.18 2.83
N PRO A 188 -1.87 -15.55 1.56
CA PRO A 188 -0.89 -16.32 0.81
C PRO A 188 0.46 -15.63 0.82
N SER A 189 1.52 -16.36 1.09
CA SER A 189 2.88 -15.83 1.05
C SER A 189 3.35 -15.61 -0.39
N ALA A 190 4.38 -14.79 -0.56
CA ALA A 190 4.90 -14.40 -1.86
C ALA A 190 5.34 -15.58 -2.73
N ASP A 191 5.83 -16.69 -2.15
CA ASP A 191 6.14 -17.93 -2.87
C ASP A 191 4.91 -18.53 -3.55
N VAL A 192 3.75 -18.55 -2.86
CA VAL A 192 2.48 -19.04 -3.44
C VAL A 192 2.06 -18.18 -4.63
N ILE A 193 2.19 -16.85 -4.50
CA ILE A 193 1.84 -15.92 -5.58
C ILE A 193 2.76 -16.13 -6.79
N VAL A 194 4.07 -16.24 -6.57
CA VAL A 194 5.07 -16.44 -7.61
C VAL A 194 4.92 -17.83 -8.26
N ASP A 195 4.59 -18.88 -7.48
CA ASP A 195 4.33 -20.23 -8.01
C ASP A 195 3.13 -20.27 -8.98
N HIS A 196 2.14 -19.39 -8.80
CA HIS A 196 1.04 -19.24 -9.75
C HIS A 196 1.39 -18.35 -10.95
N ALA A 197 2.27 -17.36 -10.75
CA ALA A 197 2.69 -16.46 -11.83
C ALA A 197 3.65 -17.13 -12.82
N ILE A 198 4.54 -18.01 -12.37
CA ILE A 198 5.56 -18.67 -13.20
C ILE A 198 4.97 -19.51 -14.35
N PRO A 199 3.96 -20.38 -14.17
CA PRO A 199 3.31 -21.08 -15.26
C PRO A 199 2.73 -20.13 -16.30
N TRP A 200 1.95 -19.14 -15.85
CA TRP A 200 1.36 -18.14 -16.73
C TRP A 200 2.43 -17.38 -17.55
N LEU A 201 3.53 -16.97 -16.90
CA LEU A 201 4.66 -16.30 -17.52
C LEU A 201 5.31 -17.19 -18.60
N THR A 202 5.44 -18.49 -18.32
CA THR A 202 6.01 -19.46 -19.26
C THR A 202 5.13 -19.62 -20.50
N GLU A 203 3.82 -19.72 -20.33
CA GLU A 203 2.84 -19.85 -21.42
C GLU A 203 2.78 -18.59 -22.29
N ASN A 204 3.01 -17.42 -21.71
CA ASN A 204 2.90 -16.14 -22.40
C ASN A 204 4.25 -15.53 -22.82
N SER A 205 5.36 -16.25 -22.66
CA SER A 205 6.73 -15.79 -22.93
C SER A 205 6.99 -15.37 -24.38
N GLY A 206 6.20 -15.89 -25.33
CA GLY A 206 6.33 -15.60 -26.77
C GLY A 206 5.68 -14.30 -27.27
N ARG A 207 4.93 -13.59 -26.44
CA ARG A 207 4.18 -12.38 -26.81
C ARG A 207 4.39 -11.24 -25.82
N PRO A 208 4.05 -9.98 -26.16
CA PRO A 208 4.03 -8.90 -25.19
C PRO A 208 3.12 -9.22 -24.02
N PHE A 209 3.55 -8.91 -22.78
CA PHE A 209 2.75 -9.17 -21.60
C PHE A 209 2.90 -8.09 -20.52
N PHE A 210 1.87 -8.00 -19.68
CA PHE A 210 1.86 -7.27 -18.43
C PHE A 210 1.47 -8.22 -17.28
N LEU A 211 2.34 -8.33 -16.29
CA LEU A 211 2.13 -9.12 -15.08
C LEU A 211 2.14 -8.19 -13.86
N TRP A 212 1.04 -8.18 -13.09
CA TRP A 212 0.98 -7.50 -11.81
C TRP A 212 0.92 -8.52 -10.66
N LEU A 213 1.84 -8.36 -9.71
CA LEU A 213 1.82 -9.10 -8.44
C LEU A 213 1.61 -8.14 -7.29
N HIS A 214 0.70 -8.50 -6.36
CA HIS A 214 0.53 -7.78 -5.10
C HIS A 214 0.82 -8.74 -3.95
N LEU A 215 1.87 -8.43 -3.15
CA LEU A 215 2.40 -9.26 -2.08
C LEU A 215 2.05 -8.64 -0.73
N MET A 216 1.70 -9.49 0.25
CA MET A 216 1.25 -9.05 1.57
C MET A 216 2.13 -9.57 2.71
N ASP A 217 3.33 -10.03 2.45
CA ASP A 217 4.20 -10.67 3.46
C ASP A 217 4.56 -9.73 4.62
N PRO A 218 4.79 -8.41 4.44
CA PRO A 218 5.03 -7.50 5.57
C PRO A 218 3.75 -6.93 6.20
N HIS A 219 2.55 -7.24 5.67
CA HIS A 219 1.30 -6.74 6.24
C HIS A 219 0.96 -7.43 7.58
N ALA A 220 0.41 -6.68 8.51
CA ALA A 220 -0.08 -7.20 9.79
C ALA A 220 -1.26 -8.18 9.61
N PRO A 221 -1.38 -9.26 10.40
CA PRO A 221 -0.47 -9.71 11.45
C PRO A 221 0.82 -10.30 10.88
N TYR A 222 1.95 -9.99 11.53
CA TYR A 222 3.29 -10.32 11.02
C TYR A 222 3.65 -11.78 11.31
N TYR A 223 3.42 -12.66 10.35
CA TYR A 223 3.76 -14.09 10.41
C TYR A 223 4.64 -14.44 9.20
N PRO A 224 5.95 -14.11 9.26
CA PRO A 224 6.86 -14.39 8.16
C PRO A 224 7.08 -15.89 7.97
N LYS A 225 7.64 -16.28 6.83
CA LYS A 225 8.12 -17.64 6.59
C LYS A 225 9.27 -17.96 7.55
N PRO A 226 9.39 -19.21 8.05
CA PRO A 226 10.53 -19.62 8.87
C PRO A 226 11.87 -19.37 8.18
N GLU A 227 11.95 -19.65 6.87
CA GLU A 227 13.14 -19.45 6.05
C GLU A 227 13.54 -17.94 6.01
N ALA A 228 12.57 -17.04 6.00
CA ALA A 228 12.84 -15.61 6.04
C ALA A 228 13.46 -15.17 7.38
N LEU A 229 13.00 -15.74 8.49
CA LEU A 229 13.60 -15.51 9.81
C LEU A 229 15.05 -16.00 9.86
N GLU A 230 15.32 -17.19 9.29
CA GLU A 230 16.68 -17.72 9.19
C GLU A 230 17.59 -16.80 8.36
N LEU A 231 17.10 -16.33 7.20
CA LEU A 231 17.82 -15.39 6.33
C LEU A 231 18.12 -14.04 7.01
N MET A 232 17.28 -13.64 7.97
CA MET A 232 17.48 -12.41 8.76
C MET A 232 18.34 -12.62 10.01
N GLY A 233 18.70 -13.86 10.35
CA GLY A 233 19.39 -14.22 11.59
C GLY A 233 18.48 -14.27 12.82
N ASP A 234 17.17 -14.24 12.63
CA ASP A 234 16.14 -14.27 13.69
C ASP A 234 15.51 -15.67 13.83
N GLY A 235 16.16 -16.74 13.37
CA GLY A 235 15.63 -18.11 13.28
C GLY A 235 15.23 -18.76 14.61
N GLN A 236 15.59 -18.17 15.76
CA GLN A 236 15.11 -18.60 17.08
C GLN A 236 13.65 -18.16 17.37
N MET A 237 13.07 -17.28 16.54
CA MET A 237 11.69 -16.82 16.71
C MET A 237 10.72 -17.90 16.19
N ASN A 238 9.93 -18.47 17.08
CA ASN A 238 8.97 -19.52 16.75
C ASN A 238 7.52 -18.99 16.66
N ALA A 239 6.60 -19.85 16.24
CA ALA A 239 5.18 -19.49 16.05
C ALA A 239 4.51 -18.97 17.35
N SER A 240 4.82 -19.57 18.51
CA SER A 240 4.28 -19.12 19.80
C SER A 240 4.74 -17.71 20.15
N HIS A 241 6.03 -17.41 19.93
CA HIS A 241 6.57 -16.07 20.15
C HIS A 241 6.01 -15.05 19.19
N ALA A 242 5.92 -15.37 17.88
CA ALA A 242 5.33 -14.48 16.89
C ALA A 242 3.84 -14.21 17.19
N ARG A 243 3.08 -15.22 17.59
CA ARG A 243 1.68 -15.07 18.02
C ARG A 243 1.57 -14.17 19.25
N TYR A 244 2.43 -14.37 20.25
CA TYR A 244 2.50 -13.49 21.42
C TYR A 244 2.75 -12.03 21.01
N LEU A 245 3.75 -11.78 20.16
CA LEU A 245 4.11 -10.45 19.71
C LEU A 245 2.96 -9.76 18.95
N ASN A 246 2.32 -10.45 18.00
CA ASN A 246 1.18 -9.91 17.27
C ASN A 246 -0.01 -9.61 18.18
N SER A 247 -0.34 -10.54 19.10
CA SER A 247 -1.40 -10.34 20.06
C SER A 247 -1.10 -9.18 21.02
N TYR A 248 0.15 -9.08 21.51
CA TYR A 248 0.58 -7.98 22.36
C TYR A 248 0.56 -6.64 21.64
N TRP A 249 1.05 -6.61 20.40
CA TRP A 249 1.08 -5.43 19.56
C TRP A 249 -0.33 -4.94 19.18
N GLY A 250 -1.30 -5.84 19.01
CA GLY A 250 -2.70 -5.52 18.73
C GLY A 250 -3.50 -4.96 19.91
N ARG A 251 -3.00 -5.03 21.14
CA ARG A 251 -3.74 -4.58 22.34
C ARG A 251 -3.96 -3.07 22.37
N GLY A 252 -5.22 -2.65 22.51
CA GLY A 252 -5.61 -1.24 22.61
C GLY A 252 -5.45 -0.61 24.00
N ASP A 253 -5.31 -1.46 25.06
CA ASP A 253 -5.20 -1.04 26.46
C ASP A 253 -3.76 -0.73 26.91
N LEU A 254 -2.77 -1.01 26.07
CA LEU A 254 -1.36 -0.78 26.42
C LEU A 254 -0.91 0.63 26.06
N SER A 255 -0.18 1.25 26.99
CA SER A 255 0.47 2.54 26.73
C SER A 255 1.59 2.39 25.68
N PRO A 256 1.90 3.45 24.90
CA PRO A 256 3.02 3.45 23.95
C PRO A 256 4.35 3.02 24.60
N HIS A 257 4.60 3.40 25.86
CA HIS A 257 5.81 3.01 26.58
C HIS A 257 5.90 1.48 26.80
N ARG A 258 4.78 0.81 27.07
CA ARG A 258 4.75 -0.66 27.20
C ARG A 258 4.95 -1.34 25.85
N LEU A 259 4.29 -0.86 24.82
CA LEU A 259 4.43 -1.37 23.45
C LEU A 259 5.85 -1.19 22.91
N ALA A 260 6.51 -0.08 23.22
CA ALA A 260 7.89 0.21 22.79
C ALA A 260 8.90 -0.87 23.20
N LYS A 261 8.64 -1.59 24.30
CA LYS A 261 9.50 -2.70 24.76
C LYS A 261 9.54 -3.87 23.77
N LYS A 262 8.51 -4.01 22.93
CA LYS A 262 8.40 -5.09 21.95
C LYS A 262 8.54 -4.61 20.50
N ARG A 263 8.74 -3.31 20.30
CA ARG A 263 8.81 -2.68 18.98
C ARG A 263 9.84 -3.36 18.06
N ASN A 264 11.05 -3.56 18.55
CA ASN A 264 12.12 -4.12 17.71
C ASN A 264 11.88 -5.60 17.36
N GLU A 265 11.25 -6.36 18.25
CA GLU A 265 10.87 -7.75 17.98
C GLU A 265 9.74 -7.82 16.93
N VAL A 266 8.79 -6.89 16.99
CA VAL A 266 7.72 -6.78 15.98
C VAL A 266 8.29 -6.33 14.62
N ILE A 267 9.21 -5.36 14.62
CA ILE A 267 9.92 -4.93 13.40
C ILE A 267 10.72 -6.09 12.80
N ALA A 268 11.32 -6.98 13.62
CA ALA A 268 12.03 -8.13 13.10
C ALA A 268 11.10 -9.11 12.33
N LEU A 269 9.87 -9.31 12.80
CA LEU A 269 8.87 -10.09 12.04
C LEU A 269 8.47 -9.41 10.72
N TYR A 270 8.27 -8.10 10.76
CA TYR A 270 7.97 -7.30 9.58
C TYR A 270 9.12 -7.34 8.56
N ASP A 271 10.35 -7.11 8.99
CA ASP A 271 11.55 -7.15 8.15
C ASP A 271 11.72 -8.51 7.48
N ALA A 272 11.43 -9.60 8.20
CA ALA A 272 11.46 -10.95 7.63
C ALA A 272 10.39 -11.13 6.53
N GLY A 273 9.22 -10.49 6.65
CA GLY A 273 8.22 -10.43 5.57
C GLY A 273 8.76 -9.72 4.33
N VAL A 274 9.41 -8.55 4.51
CA VAL A 274 10.07 -7.83 3.40
C VAL A 274 11.17 -8.70 2.75
N ARG A 275 11.98 -9.37 3.58
CA ARG A 275 13.05 -10.27 3.11
C ARG A 275 12.53 -11.44 2.28
N TRP A 276 11.36 -11.98 2.67
CA TRP A 276 10.73 -13.06 1.90
C TRP A 276 10.24 -12.58 0.54
N ALA A 277 9.62 -11.41 0.50
CA ALA A 277 9.20 -10.81 -0.77
C ALA A 277 10.41 -10.58 -1.71
N ASP A 278 11.54 -10.04 -1.20
CA ASP A 278 12.78 -9.87 -1.97
C ASP A 278 13.30 -11.19 -2.56
N GLU A 279 13.27 -12.27 -1.78
CA GLU A 279 13.67 -13.61 -2.22
C GLU A 279 12.78 -14.14 -3.35
N GLN A 280 11.47 -13.90 -3.26
CA GLN A 280 10.54 -14.35 -4.31
C GLN A 280 10.62 -13.50 -5.57
N ILE A 281 10.96 -12.23 -5.45
CA ILE A 281 11.27 -11.35 -6.59
C ILE A 281 12.55 -11.83 -7.28
N ARG A 282 13.55 -12.29 -6.53
CA ARG A 282 14.76 -12.93 -7.09
C ARG A 282 14.38 -14.16 -7.93
N ARG A 283 13.56 -15.09 -7.37
CA ARG A 283 13.08 -16.29 -8.09
C ARG A 283 12.36 -15.94 -9.39
N LEU A 284 11.46 -14.97 -9.36
CA LEU A 284 10.74 -14.53 -10.55
C LEU A 284 11.70 -13.93 -11.60
N SER A 285 12.68 -13.16 -11.15
CA SER A 285 13.68 -12.55 -12.02
C SER A 285 14.58 -13.60 -12.68
N GLU A 286 14.99 -14.64 -11.94
CA GLU A 286 15.73 -15.79 -12.49
C GLU A 286 14.89 -16.51 -13.55
N LYS A 287 13.58 -16.67 -13.32
CA LYS A 287 12.69 -17.25 -14.34
C LYS A 287 12.59 -16.38 -15.59
N LEU A 288 12.60 -15.06 -15.46
CA LEU A 288 12.67 -14.16 -16.64
C LEU A 288 13.98 -14.36 -17.43
N VAL A 289 15.10 -14.58 -16.72
CA VAL A 289 16.38 -14.91 -17.36
C VAL A 289 16.30 -16.24 -18.10
N ASP A 290 15.81 -17.29 -17.47
CA ASP A 290 15.66 -18.65 -18.07
C ASP A 290 14.80 -18.64 -19.32
N LEU A 291 13.80 -17.78 -19.37
CA LEU A 291 12.90 -17.61 -20.52
C LEU A 291 13.45 -16.63 -21.58
N ASN A 292 14.64 -16.09 -21.42
CA ASN A 292 15.25 -15.06 -22.29
C ASN A 292 14.37 -13.80 -22.40
N LEU A 293 13.70 -13.43 -21.31
CA LEU A 293 12.82 -12.25 -21.21
C LEU A 293 13.48 -11.10 -20.47
N TRP A 294 14.55 -11.33 -19.71
CA TRP A 294 15.18 -10.33 -18.87
C TRP A 294 15.52 -9.03 -19.62
N ASP A 295 16.12 -9.15 -20.81
CA ASP A 295 16.51 -7.99 -21.63
C ASP A 295 15.36 -7.44 -22.51
N LYS A 296 14.14 -7.89 -22.27
CA LYS A 296 12.92 -7.46 -22.97
C LYS A 296 11.81 -7.01 -22.03
N CYS A 297 12.04 -7.12 -20.72
CA CYS A 297 11.05 -6.89 -19.68
C CYS A 297 11.45 -5.73 -18.78
N ALA A 298 10.62 -4.72 -18.67
CA ALA A 298 10.70 -3.73 -17.62
C ALA A 298 10.18 -4.31 -16.31
N LEU A 299 10.87 -4.02 -15.21
CA LEU A 299 10.47 -4.45 -13.86
C LEU A 299 10.33 -3.22 -12.95
N ALA A 300 9.14 -3.01 -12.41
CA ALA A 300 8.87 -2.00 -11.40
C ALA A 300 8.51 -2.68 -10.07
N VAL A 301 9.21 -2.32 -9.01
CA VAL A 301 8.95 -2.81 -7.65
C VAL A 301 8.70 -1.62 -6.73
N THR A 302 7.54 -1.59 -6.09
CA THR A 302 7.13 -0.51 -5.18
C THR A 302 6.25 -1.02 -4.05
N ALA A 303 5.83 -0.14 -3.16
CA ALA A 303 4.77 -0.40 -2.19
C ALA A 303 3.54 0.47 -2.50
N ASP A 304 2.42 0.11 -1.94
CA ASP A 304 1.21 0.94 -1.97
C ASP A 304 1.23 2.01 -0.87
N HIS A 305 1.66 1.66 0.34
CA HIS A 305 1.91 2.56 1.47
C HIS A 305 2.92 1.93 2.45
N GLY A 306 3.22 2.61 3.54
CA GLY A 306 4.07 2.14 4.62
C GLY A 306 3.31 1.65 5.85
N GLU A 307 3.99 1.59 7.00
CA GLU A 307 3.52 1.01 8.26
C GLU A 307 4.04 1.81 9.46
N GLU A 308 3.23 2.03 10.49
CA GLU A 308 3.65 2.76 11.69
C GLU A 308 4.02 1.80 12.84
N PHE A 309 5.21 1.98 13.41
CA PHE A 309 5.72 1.26 14.55
C PHE A 309 6.00 2.20 15.73
N LEU A 310 5.00 2.95 16.19
CA LEU A 310 5.09 3.98 17.23
C LEU A 310 5.96 5.20 16.83
N ASP A 311 6.18 5.42 15.55
CA ASP A 311 6.97 6.56 15.07
C ASP A 311 6.33 7.88 15.53
N HIS A 312 5.01 8.00 15.42
CA HIS A 312 4.20 9.08 15.97
C HIS A 312 3.22 8.58 17.06
N GLY A 313 3.56 7.47 17.71
CA GLY A 313 2.77 6.88 18.80
C GLY A 313 1.63 5.97 18.36
N GLY A 314 1.40 5.79 17.06
CA GLY A 314 0.44 4.87 16.48
C GLY A 314 1.05 3.53 16.08
N ARG A 315 0.21 2.66 15.51
CA ARG A 315 0.59 1.33 15.01
C ARG A 315 -0.23 1.02 13.77
N PHE A 316 0.34 0.17 12.90
CA PHE A 316 -0.30 -0.19 11.64
C PHE A 316 -0.39 1.02 10.69
N HIS A 317 -1.42 1.06 9.86
CA HIS A 317 -1.63 2.11 8.86
C HIS A 317 -3.05 2.73 8.90
N PRO A 318 -3.62 3.05 10.08
CA PRO A 318 -4.93 3.67 10.11
C PRO A 318 -4.88 5.05 9.44
N PRO A 319 -5.94 5.46 8.72
CA PRO A 319 -6.00 6.76 8.04
C PRO A 319 -6.24 7.89 9.04
N LEU A 320 -5.31 8.08 9.96
CA LEU A 320 -5.34 9.10 11.01
C LEU A 320 -4.33 10.20 10.78
N ARG A 321 -3.29 9.91 10.00
CA ARG A 321 -2.19 10.84 9.66
C ARG A 321 -1.54 10.40 8.35
N LEU A 322 -0.77 11.32 7.76
CA LEU A 322 -0.05 11.11 6.50
C LEU A 322 1.46 11.38 6.70
N ALA A 323 2.04 10.78 7.76
CA ALA A 323 3.46 10.89 8.08
C ALA A 323 4.33 10.05 7.13
N GLU A 324 5.63 10.37 7.04
CA GLU A 324 6.55 9.76 6.05
C GLU A 324 6.63 8.24 6.18
N GLU A 325 6.56 7.66 7.37
CA GLU A 325 6.54 6.20 7.56
C GLU A 325 5.34 5.50 6.94
N LEU A 326 4.24 6.25 6.68
CA LEU A 326 3.03 5.74 6.04
C LEU A 326 2.95 6.05 4.55
N VAL A 327 3.57 7.16 4.11
CA VAL A 327 3.36 7.64 2.73
C VAL A 327 4.63 7.61 1.88
N ARG A 328 5.82 7.59 2.47
CA ARG A 328 7.06 7.43 1.72
C ARG A 328 7.32 5.95 1.48
N VAL A 329 7.29 5.57 0.20
CA VAL A 329 7.43 4.18 -0.26
C VAL A 329 8.67 4.00 -1.12
N PRO A 330 9.23 2.79 -1.19
CA PRO A 330 10.32 2.51 -2.12
C PRO A 330 9.80 2.41 -3.55
N LEU A 331 10.63 2.75 -4.52
CA LEU A 331 10.42 2.45 -5.93
C LEU A 331 11.77 2.16 -6.58
N LEU A 332 11.84 1.00 -7.21
CA LEU A 332 12.92 0.58 -8.07
C LEU A 332 12.34 0.27 -9.45
N LEU A 333 12.91 0.85 -10.50
CA LEU A 333 12.48 0.66 -11.87
C LEU A 333 13.67 0.23 -12.73
N ARG A 334 13.67 -1.05 -13.12
CA ARG A 334 14.61 -1.58 -14.10
C ARG A 334 13.99 -1.49 -15.50
N VAL A 335 14.70 -0.86 -16.41
CA VAL A 335 14.32 -0.81 -17.82
C VAL A 335 15.46 -1.45 -18.62
N PRO A 336 15.18 -2.43 -19.49
CA PRO A 336 16.18 -2.95 -20.42
C PRO A 336 16.86 -1.81 -21.16
N GLU A 337 18.13 -1.97 -21.53
CA GLU A 337 18.94 -0.96 -22.21
C GLU A 337 19.53 0.14 -21.29
N PHE A 338 19.04 0.26 -20.04
CA PHE A 338 19.62 1.13 -19.01
C PHE A 338 20.34 0.25 -17.98
N ASP A 339 21.62 -0.02 -18.23
CA ASP A 339 22.49 -0.90 -17.42
C ASP A 339 23.24 -0.17 -16.30
N ARG A 340 23.04 1.14 -16.20
CA ARG A 340 23.65 1.99 -15.16
C ARG A 340 22.56 2.52 -14.25
N GLY A 341 22.72 2.23 -12.96
CA GLY A 341 21.84 2.76 -11.95
C GLY A 341 21.88 4.28 -11.86
N ALA A 342 20.73 4.89 -11.65
CA ALA A 342 20.61 6.32 -11.42
C ALA A 342 19.69 6.59 -10.21
N ASN A 343 20.07 7.56 -9.38
CA ASN A 343 19.33 7.94 -8.18
C ASN A 343 18.64 9.29 -8.40
N PHE A 344 17.32 9.33 -8.12
CA PHE A 344 16.50 10.52 -8.24
C PHE A 344 15.98 10.96 -6.88
N THR A 345 16.31 12.19 -6.50
CA THR A 345 15.89 12.80 -5.21
C THR A 345 14.60 13.61 -5.27
N PRO A 346 14.17 14.18 -6.41
CA PRO A 346 12.91 14.93 -6.43
C PRO A 346 11.71 14.08 -6.03
N PRO A 347 10.70 14.64 -5.36
CA PRO A 347 9.47 13.92 -5.03
C PRO A 347 8.76 13.41 -6.28
N LEU A 348 8.32 12.15 -6.23
CA LEU A 348 7.51 11.49 -7.25
C LEU A 348 6.24 10.92 -6.59
N SER A 349 5.09 11.11 -7.18
CA SER A 349 3.87 10.48 -6.72
C SER A 349 3.62 9.14 -7.42
N LEU A 350 3.07 8.16 -6.73
CA LEU A 350 2.64 6.90 -7.36
C LEU A 350 1.56 7.09 -8.44
N ILE A 351 0.89 8.24 -8.48
CA ILE A 351 -0.03 8.60 -9.57
C ILE A 351 0.70 8.72 -10.92
N ASP A 352 2.01 9.04 -10.89
CA ASP A 352 2.87 9.20 -12.06
C ASP A 352 3.41 7.84 -12.58
N LEU A 353 3.21 6.74 -11.84
CA LEU A 353 3.80 5.45 -12.18
C LEU A 353 3.19 4.86 -13.47
N ALA A 354 1.85 4.72 -13.53
CA ALA A 354 1.20 4.14 -14.71
C ALA A 354 1.52 4.89 -16.01
N PRO A 355 1.41 6.23 -16.10
CA PRO A 355 1.78 6.95 -17.33
C PRO A 355 3.27 6.82 -17.66
N THR A 356 4.16 6.68 -16.65
CA THR A 356 5.59 6.45 -16.88
C THR A 356 5.84 5.05 -17.46
N LEU A 357 5.17 4.03 -16.95
CA LEU A 357 5.27 2.66 -17.46
C LEU A 357 4.73 2.53 -18.88
N LEU A 358 3.60 3.20 -19.19
CA LEU A 358 3.06 3.25 -20.55
C LEU A 358 4.04 3.92 -21.51
N ASP A 359 4.66 5.02 -21.12
CA ASP A 359 5.63 5.75 -21.95
C ASP A 359 6.88 4.90 -22.24
N ILE A 360 7.39 4.16 -21.23
CA ILE A 360 8.46 3.17 -21.40
C ILE A 360 8.08 2.11 -22.44
N LEU A 361 6.83 1.64 -22.42
CA LEU A 361 6.30 0.65 -23.37
C LEU A 361 5.86 1.26 -24.69
N GLN A 362 6.08 2.56 -24.90
CA GLN A 362 5.68 3.31 -26.11
C GLN A 362 4.16 3.21 -26.38
N THR A 363 3.36 3.12 -25.32
CA THR A 363 1.92 3.05 -25.36
C THR A 363 1.33 4.41 -24.92
N PRO A 364 0.40 5.02 -25.66
CA PRO A 364 -0.17 6.31 -25.28
C PRO A 364 -0.95 6.23 -23.95
N SER A 365 -0.74 7.22 -23.10
CA SER A 365 -1.51 7.34 -21.86
C SER A 365 -2.92 7.89 -22.15
N PRO A 366 -3.95 7.33 -21.48
CA PRO A 366 -5.31 7.86 -21.55
C PRO A 366 -5.43 9.30 -21.06
N ALA A 367 -6.37 10.06 -21.61
CA ALA A 367 -6.60 11.46 -21.22
C ALA A 367 -7.18 11.64 -19.82
N ASP A 368 -7.78 10.59 -19.24
CA ASP A 368 -8.32 10.56 -17.88
C ASP A 368 -7.26 10.28 -16.80
N PHE A 369 -6.06 9.84 -17.19
CA PHE A 369 -4.94 9.73 -16.27
C PHE A 369 -4.53 11.11 -15.74
N ARG A 370 -4.37 11.23 -14.43
CA ARG A 370 -4.05 12.49 -13.74
C ARG A 370 -2.54 12.67 -13.50
N GLY A 371 -1.82 11.59 -13.44
CA GLY A 371 -0.35 11.59 -13.33
C GLY A 371 0.32 11.98 -14.64
N ARG A 372 1.61 12.21 -14.57
CA ARG A 372 2.43 12.61 -15.70
C ARG A 372 3.66 11.71 -15.77
N SER A 373 3.94 11.17 -16.94
CA SER A 373 5.17 10.44 -17.17
C SER A 373 6.40 11.25 -16.74
N CYS A 374 7.34 10.57 -16.14
CA CYS A 374 8.68 11.10 -15.89
C CYS A 374 9.74 10.43 -16.77
N TRP A 375 9.33 9.62 -17.75
CA TRP A 375 10.26 8.83 -18.56
C TRP A 375 11.28 9.68 -19.32
N SER A 376 10.90 10.79 -19.94
CA SER A 376 11.83 11.68 -20.62
C SER A 376 12.90 12.25 -19.68
N GLN A 377 12.54 12.54 -18.42
CA GLN A 377 13.50 13.01 -17.42
C GLN A 377 14.44 11.88 -16.97
N LEU A 378 13.90 10.66 -16.79
CA LEU A 378 14.69 9.49 -16.39
C LEU A 378 15.71 9.13 -17.48
N SER A 379 15.27 8.99 -18.72
CA SER A 379 16.13 8.59 -19.86
C SER A 379 17.24 9.61 -20.15
N GLU A 380 17.00 10.88 -19.88
CA GLU A 380 17.96 11.96 -20.07
C GLU A 380 18.71 12.34 -18.77
N ASN A 381 18.48 11.59 -17.68
CA ASN A 381 19.04 11.87 -16.35
C ASN A 381 18.82 13.32 -15.88
N ARG A 382 17.62 13.84 -16.12
CA ARG A 382 17.20 15.21 -15.74
C ARG A 382 16.34 15.20 -14.47
N SER A 383 16.50 16.22 -13.65
CA SER A 383 15.66 16.46 -12.47
C SER A 383 14.30 17.05 -12.88
N TRP A 384 13.34 17.00 -11.94
CA TRP A 384 12.04 17.65 -12.07
C TRP A 384 11.68 18.43 -10.80
N ASP A 385 10.74 19.36 -10.93
CA ASP A 385 10.14 20.08 -9.81
C ASP A 385 8.63 19.88 -9.85
N ARG A 386 8.12 18.94 -9.03
CA ARG A 386 6.69 18.62 -8.96
C ARG A 386 6.20 18.77 -7.52
N THR A 387 4.95 19.21 -7.40
CA THR A 387 4.21 19.11 -6.15
C THR A 387 3.46 17.80 -6.15
N VAL A 388 3.59 17.03 -5.07
CA VAL A 388 2.90 15.75 -4.89
C VAL A 388 1.88 15.86 -3.76
N VAL A 389 0.77 15.16 -3.89
CA VAL A 389 -0.34 15.17 -2.93
C VAL A 389 -0.62 13.77 -2.46
N THR A 390 -0.93 13.64 -1.18
CA THR A 390 -1.46 12.42 -0.56
C THR A 390 -2.76 12.75 0.14
N GLU A 391 -3.76 11.87 0.05
CA GLU A 391 -5.07 12.10 0.67
C GLU A 391 -5.64 10.87 1.35
N CYS A 392 -6.40 11.07 2.41
CA CYS A 392 -7.28 10.05 2.98
C CYS A 392 -8.51 10.68 3.64
N VAL A 393 -9.48 9.84 4.02
CA VAL A 393 -10.58 10.22 4.92
C VAL A 393 -10.20 9.82 6.34
N ARG A 394 -10.16 10.79 7.25
CA ARG A 394 -9.77 10.57 8.64
C ARG A 394 -10.66 9.52 9.31
N GLY A 395 -10.02 8.51 9.91
CA GLY A 395 -10.70 7.47 10.66
C GLY A 395 -11.49 6.46 9.83
N CYS A 396 -11.38 6.48 8.50
CA CYS A 396 -12.00 5.49 7.64
C CYS A 396 -11.22 4.16 7.67
N THR A 397 -11.32 3.42 8.77
CA THR A 397 -10.65 2.11 8.93
C THR A 397 -11.42 0.96 8.29
N ASN A 398 -12.72 1.12 8.09
CA ASN A 398 -13.56 0.16 7.37
C ASN A 398 -14.34 0.89 6.26
N PRO A 399 -13.82 0.90 5.03
CA PRO A 399 -14.46 1.60 3.91
C PRO A 399 -15.73 0.91 3.37
N TYR A 400 -16.03 -0.32 3.78
CA TYR A 400 -17.31 -0.97 3.44
C TYR A 400 -18.50 -0.26 4.06
N ARG A 401 -18.31 0.37 5.22
CA ARG A 401 -19.34 1.17 5.88
C ARG A 401 -19.37 2.59 5.32
N ARG A 402 -20.49 2.99 4.74
CA ARG A 402 -20.64 4.31 4.10
C ARG A 402 -20.37 5.46 5.07
N GLU A 403 -20.81 5.34 6.32
CA GLU A 403 -20.61 6.33 7.38
C GLU A 403 -19.10 6.62 7.63
N ASN A 404 -18.24 5.62 7.51
CA ASN A 404 -16.81 5.79 7.69
C ASN A 404 -16.17 6.62 6.54
N ARG A 405 -16.76 6.58 5.32
CA ARG A 405 -16.26 7.28 4.15
C ARG A 405 -16.62 8.77 4.12
N VAL A 406 -17.56 9.22 4.95
CA VAL A 406 -18.00 10.62 4.96
C VAL A 406 -17.21 11.53 5.92
N GLY A 407 -16.21 10.99 6.60
CA GLY A 407 -15.31 11.73 7.51
C GLY A 407 -14.55 12.88 6.83
N PRO A 408 -13.91 13.75 7.59
CA PRO A 408 -13.11 14.84 7.05
C PRO A 408 -11.86 14.31 6.31
N ARG A 409 -11.41 15.06 5.31
CA ARG A 409 -10.16 14.74 4.61
C ARG A 409 -8.95 15.15 5.43
N ILE A 410 -7.86 14.41 5.25
CA ILE A 410 -6.51 14.85 5.55
C ILE A 410 -5.77 14.91 4.22
N LEU A 411 -5.00 15.96 4.00
CA LEU A 411 -4.13 16.12 2.85
C LEU A 411 -2.70 16.34 3.31
N ALA A 412 -1.75 15.70 2.63
CA ALA A 412 -0.35 16.09 2.68
C ALA A 412 0.08 16.58 1.30
N VAL A 413 0.71 17.75 1.25
CA VAL A 413 1.23 18.36 0.02
C VAL A 413 2.72 18.57 0.19
N ARG A 414 3.52 17.97 -0.70
CA ARG A 414 4.98 18.05 -0.65
C ARG A 414 5.54 18.68 -1.92
N LYS A 415 6.50 19.58 -1.75
CA LYS A 415 7.33 20.14 -2.82
C LYS A 415 8.76 20.23 -2.33
N GLY A 416 9.68 19.55 -3.02
CA GLY A 416 11.07 19.41 -2.55
C GLY A 416 11.11 18.79 -1.15
N ASN A 417 11.76 19.48 -0.23
CA ASN A 417 11.90 19.02 1.15
C ASN A 417 10.77 19.52 2.08
N HIS A 418 9.90 20.41 1.62
CA HIS A 418 8.81 20.91 2.45
C HIS A 418 7.53 20.10 2.26
N LYS A 419 6.90 19.73 3.37
CA LYS A 419 5.63 19.02 3.43
C LYS A 419 4.66 19.73 4.34
N LEU A 420 3.48 20.04 3.81
CA LEU A 420 2.36 20.60 4.55
C LEU A 420 1.30 19.53 4.74
N VAL A 421 0.91 19.27 5.98
CA VAL A 421 -0.23 18.41 6.32
C VAL A 421 -1.39 19.29 6.75
N VAL A 422 -2.55 19.11 6.12
CA VAL A 422 -3.79 19.84 6.43
C VAL A 422 -4.82 18.86 6.94
N ASP A 423 -5.24 19.01 8.18
CA ASP A 423 -6.35 18.27 8.77
C ASP A 423 -7.62 19.13 8.77
N PHE A 424 -8.55 18.79 7.89
CA PHE A 424 -9.82 19.54 7.77
C PHE A 424 -10.78 19.32 8.94
N SER A 425 -10.53 18.37 9.84
CA SER A 425 -11.33 18.20 11.05
C SER A 425 -10.94 19.16 12.16
N ALA A 426 -9.63 19.41 12.29
CA ALA A 426 -9.08 20.29 13.31
C ALA A 426 -9.03 21.75 12.83
N GLY A 427 -9.11 21.98 11.50
CA GLY A 427 -8.86 23.30 10.92
C GLY A 427 -7.40 23.75 11.06
N GLU A 428 -6.49 22.81 11.26
CA GLU A 428 -5.07 23.02 11.49
C GLU A 428 -4.22 22.57 10.33
N ASP A 429 -3.07 23.19 10.17
CA ASP A 429 -2.03 22.74 9.27
C ASP A 429 -0.68 22.68 9.98
N GLN A 430 0.16 21.75 9.52
CA GLN A 430 1.53 21.55 10.02
C GLN A 430 2.48 21.55 8.84
N LEU A 431 3.53 22.37 8.89
CA LEU A 431 4.57 22.46 7.87
C LEU A 431 5.86 21.83 8.41
N PHE A 432 6.46 20.95 7.65
CA PHE A 432 7.71 20.27 8.00
C PHE A 432 8.77 20.55 6.94
N ASP A 433 10.03 20.61 7.38
CA ASP A 433 11.21 20.55 6.52
C ASP A 433 11.85 19.16 6.66
N LEU A 434 11.61 18.29 5.70
CA LEU A 434 12.05 16.89 5.72
C LEU A 434 13.58 16.75 5.56
N GLN A 435 14.30 17.81 5.23
CA GLN A 435 15.77 17.78 5.19
C GLN A 435 16.34 17.82 6.60
N SER A 436 15.81 18.71 7.45
CA SER A 436 16.26 18.88 8.83
C SER A 436 15.52 17.97 9.81
N ASP A 437 14.26 17.63 9.50
CA ASP A 437 13.39 16.76 10.30
C ASP A 437 12.70 15.69 9.44
N PRO A 438 13.45 14.67 8.99
CA PRO A 438 12.92 13.62 8.12
C PRO A 438 11.86 12.72 8.80
N ARG A 439 11.67 12.85 10.11
CA ARG A 439 10.68 12.12 10.90
C ARG A 439 9.45 12.93 11.26
N GLU A 440 9.37 14.19 10.83
CA GLU A 440 8.22 15.07 11.08
C GLU A 440 7.85 15.23 12.57
N MET A 441 8.86 15.26 13.44
CA MET A 441 8.65 15.38 14.88
C MET A 441 8.34 16.81 15.33
N HIS A 442 8.74 17.82 14.53
CA HIS A 442 8.63 19.23 14.89
C HIS A 442 8.13 20.06 13.70
N SER A 443 6.88 20.50 13.76
CA SER A 443 6.37 21.42 12.75
C SER A 443 7.07 22.78 12.83
N LEU A 444 7.33 23.39 11.67
CA LEU A 444 7.89 24.74 11.58
C LEU A 444 6.90 25.76 12.15
N PRO A 445 7.38 26.79 12.87
CA PRO A 445 6.53 27.89 13.34
C PRO A 445 5.76 28.56 12.20
N LEU A 446 4.55 29.05 12.48
CA LEU A 446 3.66 29.67 11.49
C LEU A 446 4.29 30.85 10.74
N ASP A 447 5.20 31.57 11.40
CA ASP A 447 5.89 32.72 10.83
C ASP A 447 7.12 32.35 9.99
N THR A 448 7.56 31.10 10.07
CA THR A 448 8.67 30.57 9.30
C THR A 448 8.19 30.08 7.95
N ALA A 449 9.01 30.26 6.89
CA ALA A 449 8.74 29.74 5.55
C ALA A 449 7.35 30.11 4.96
N LYS A 450 6.82 31.30 5.29
CA LYS A 450 5.50 31.80 4.80
C LYS A 450 5.28 31.66 3.30
N PRO A 451 6.24 31.94 2.39
CA PRO A 451 6.05 31.77 0.96
C PRO A 451 5.79 30.31 0.56
N VAL A 452 6.55 29.36 1.15
CA VAL A 452 6.41 27.92 0.89
C VAL A 452 5.07 27.41 1.41
N ARG A 453 4.71 27.78 2.65
CA ARG A 453 3.41 27.42 3.23
C ARG A 453 2.25 27.91 2.36
N ARG A 454 2.30 29.15 1.89
CA ARG A 454 1.27 29.72 1.01
C ARG A 454 1.16 28.93 -0.29
N LEU A 455 2.29 28.57 -0.91
CA LEU A 455 2.34 27.78 -2.14
C LEU A 455 1.70 26.39 -1.94
N LEU A 456 2.03 25.70 -0.84
CA LEU A 456 1.51 24.36 -0.55
C LEU A 456 0.01 24.40 -0.18
N LEU A 457 -0.44 25.43 0.55
CA LEU A 457 -1.87 25.65 0.82
C LEU A 457 -2.65 25.92 -0.47
N GLU A 458 -2.09 26.68 -1.40
CA GLU A 458 -2.74 26.93 -2.69
C GLU A 458 -2.85 25.63 -3.50
N SER A 459 -1.79 24.81 -3.50
CA SER A 459 -1.82 23.48 -4.13
C SER A 459 -2.88 22.55 -3.49
N ALA A 460 -3.03 22.58 -2.16
CA ALA A 460 -4.08 21.84 -1.45
C ALA A 460 -5.48 22.32 -1.86
N ARG A 461 -5.70 23.62 -1.96
CA ARG A 461 -6.98 24.21 -2.40
C ARG A 461 -7.31 23.83 -3.83
N GLN A 462 -6.33 23.91 -4.73
CA GLN A 462 -6.48 23.51 -6.12
C GLN A 462 -6.87 22.04 -6.23
N HIS A 463 -6.19 21.14 -5.51
CA HIS A 463 -6.50 19.71 -5.49
C HIS A 463 -7.95 19.44 -5.04
N ILE A 464 -8.42 20.10 -3.98
CA ILE A 464 -9.80 20.00 -3.52
C ILE A 464 -10.78 20.54 -4.57
N ALA A 465 -10.49 21.68 -5.17
CA ALA A 465 -11.35 22.28 -6.18
C ALA A 465 -11.50 21.39 -7.42
N GLU A 466 -10.42 20.76 -7.87
CA GLU A 466 -10.44 19.81 -8.99
C GLU A 466 -11.25 18.56 -8.66
N SER A 467 -11.12 18.01 -7.44
CA SER A 467 -11.94 16.89 -6.97
C SER A 467 -13.45 17.24 -6.96
N HIS A 468 -13.81 18.49 -6.60
CA HIS A 468 -15.21 18.93 -6.61
C HIS A 468 -15.76 19.12 -8.03
N LYS A 469 -14.97 19.66 -8.97
CA LYS A 469 -15.37 19.83 -10.36
C LYS A 469 -15.70 18.48 -11.01
N SER A 470 -14.88 17.47 -10.78
CA SER A 470 -15.13 16.11 -11.27
C SER A 470 -16.45 15.56 -10.74
N ARG A 471 -16.72 15.68 -9.43
CA ARG A 471 -17.98 15.24 -8.81
C ARG A 471 -19.21 15.96 -9.35
N ASP A 472 -19.12 17.26 -9.58
CA ASP A 472 -20.24 18.05 -10.08
C ASP A 472 -20.55 17.70 -11.54
N PHE A 473 -19.56 17.37 -12.35
CA PHE A 473 -19.73 16.86 -13.69
C PHE A 473 -20.49 15.52 -13.69
N ASP A 474 -20.04 14.56 -12.87
CA ASP A 474 -20.69 13.25 -12.75
C ASP A 474 -22.12 13.35 -12.23
N ARG A 475 -22.38 14.25 -11.26
CA ARG A 475 -23.74 14.53 -10.77
C ARG A 475 -24.63 15.13 -11.83
N ARG A 476 -24.14 16.09 -12.62
CA ARG A 476 -24.87 16.71 -13.73
C ARG A 476 -25.16 15.70 -14.83
N LEU A 477 -24.18 14.89 -15.21
CA LEU A 477 -24.33 13.82 -16.19
C LEU A 477 -25.36 12.79 -15.71
N SER A 478 -25.26 12.33 -14.46
CA SER A 478 -26.24 11.41 -13.88
C SER A 478 -27.65 12.00 -13.81
N ALA A 479 -27.79 13.31 -13.57
CA ALA A 479 -29.07 13.98 -13.59
C ALA A 479 -29.65 14.05 -15.02
N GLN A 480 -28.83 14.42 -16.00
CA GLN A 480 -29.24 14.46 -17.42
C GLN A 480 -29.63 13.07 -17.94
N LEU A 481 -28.85 12.03 -17.62
CA LEU A 481 -29.18 10.66 -18.03
C LEU A 481 -30.48 10.15 -17.42
N ARG A 482 -30.80 10.55 -16.17
CA ARG A 482 -32.09 10.25 -15.53
C ARG A 482 -33.25 10.97 -16.20
N GLU A 483 -33.10 12.27 -16.51
CA GLU A 483 -34.11 13.02 -17.23
C GLU A 483 -34.43 12.42 -18.62
N LEU A 484 -33.39 11.91 -19.29
CA LEU A 484 -33.52 11.21 -20.57
C LEU A 484 -33.93 9.72 -20.42
N ARG A 485 -34.16 9.24 -19.23
CA ARG A 485 -34.40 7.81 -18.91
C ARG A 485 -33.28 6.88 -19.41
N LEU A 486 -32.06 7.38 -19.44
CA LEU A 486 -30.85 6.67 -19.87
C LEU A 486 -29.86 6.44 -18.73
N ASP A 487 -30.34 6.43 -17.48
CA ASP A 487 -29.56 6.19 -16.28
C ASP A 487 -28.82 4.84 -16.28
N TRP A 488 -29.36 3.83 -17.01
CA TRP A 488 -28.69 2.57 -17.26
C TRP A 488 -27.41 2.70 -18.11
N ALA A 489 -27.28 3.78 -18.86
CA ALA A 489 -26.08 4.05 -19.70
C ALA A 489 -24.94 4.70 -18.91
N HIS A 490 -25.18 5.11 -17.65
CA HIS A 490 -24.11 5.68 -16.82
C HIS A 490 -23.13 4.59 -16.38
N PRO A 491 -21.80 4.76 -16.54
CA PRO A 491 -20.80 3.74 -16.19
C PRO A 491 -20.91 3.22 -14.77
N THR A 492 -21.39 4.04 -13.82
CA THR A 492 -21.54 3.68 -12.40
C THR A 492 -22.90 3.06 -12.02
N ALA A 493 -23.91 3.08 -12.93
CA ALA A 493 -25.27 2.63 -12.60
C ALA A 493 -25.40 1.11 -12.40
N LYS A 494 -24.47 0.32 -12.93
CA LYS A 494 -24.48 -1.16 -12.79
C LYS A 494 -23.83 -1.67 -11.46
N ALA A 495 -23.21 -0.81 -10.69
CA ALA A 495 -22.51 -1.21 -9.46
C ALA A 495 -23.37 -1.05 -8.18
N LEU A 496 -24.64 -0.67 -8.30
CA LEU A 496 -25.53 -0.35 -7.16
C LEU A 496 -26.74 -1.29 -7.01
N ASN A 497 -26.84 -2.38 -7.82
CA ASN A 497 -27.86 -3.41 -7.64
C ASN A 497 -27.23 -4.73 -7.23
#